data_db667ee630c33f584bf05244548f4be4
#
_entry.id   db667ee630c33f584bf05244548f4be4
#
_cell.length_a   1.000
_cell.length_b   1.000
_cell.length_c   1.000
_cell.angle_alpha   90.00
_cell.angle_beta   90.00
_cell.angle_gamma   90.00
#
_symmetry.space_group_name_H-M   'P 1'
#
loop_
_entity.id
_entity.type
_entity.pdbx_description
1 polymer ?
#
loop_
_entity_poly.entity_id
_entity_poly.type
_entity_poly.pdbx_seq_one_letter_code
_entity_poly.pdbx_strand_id
1 'polypeptide(L)'
;MHTYITRTERERRIYKGLFSLALALILFASCGGKKDDNAKTATQGKENNIPVDTALQSRLKSFAAAPRCKGLFGFYVYDLTADKPVYGEGQKVTMASASCLKLITGVAGLHLLGTDYFYPTSIWTTGSMRGDTLQGNVIFKAQLDPQLNEPDLKMFPQAMKKKGIRQFNGKLVLDLVLHKPVTSERHWYPWDLSFSRYGILYKGDQKVRKAVMTALRQAGYQLADSQVVYGGLPRRAKPLFRFGRPVDYVIKKMWKNSSNTQATSLLYTIGYHLDKRGNLPAVGVNYLRGFVRDSLGLKDKHIVIHDGCGLCTHNHLSPEVLVAVLRYGYQRPAIYKKLHTWLAISGVDGTLRAELSDPKLRGLIRGKTGTLSHPFGISSLAGYCKGADGHTLAFAIMDNDMSVLDARVLQKKLCLAMTGVAKK
;
A
#
# COMPACT_ATOMS: atom_id res chain seq x y z
N MET A 1 -39.44 13.96 29.07
CA MET A 1 -38.81 14.51 27.87
C MET A 1 -37.32 14.67 28.21
N HIS A 2 -36.52 13.61 28.02
CA HIS A 2 -35.08 13.63 28.32
C HIS A 2 -34.34 13.62 26.98
N THR A 3 -33.66 14.72 26.71
CA THR A 3 -32.84 14.96 25.51
C THR A 3 -31.54 14.16 25.61
N TYR A 4 -31.38 13.18 24.77
CA TYR A 4 -30.10 12.47 24.58
C TYR A 4 -29.16 13.38 23.77
N ILE A 5 -28.16 13.95 24.43
CA ILE A 5 -27.03 14.61 23.75
C ILE A 5 -26.10 13.51 23.25
N THR A 6 -25.95 13.39 21.94
CA THR A 6 -25.12 12.37 21.30
C THR A 6 -23.62 12.65 21.57
N ARG A 7 -22.87 11.58 21.79
CA ARG A 7 -21.43 11.57 22.14
C ARG A 7 -20.54 12.38 21.17
N THR A 8 -20.99 12.60 19.95
CA THR A 8 -20.34 13.35 18.87
C THR A 8 -20.24 14.87 19.11
N GLU A 9 -21.18 15.45 19.84
CA GLU A 9 -21.12 16.91 20.13
C GLU A 9 -20.12 17.24 21.25
N ARG A 10 -19.93 16.31 22.19
CA ARG A 10 -18.96 16.49 23.29
C ARG A 10 -17.51 16.46 22.77
N GLU A 11 -17.23 15.57 21.82
CA GLU A 11 -15.89 15.47 21.17
C GLU A 11 -15.58 16.71 20.31
N ARG A 12 -16.55 17.26 19.59
CA ARG A 12 -16.38 18.49 18.81
C ARG A 12 -16.10 19.72 19.67
N ARG A 13 -16.63 19.78 20.89
CA ARG A 13 -16.34 20.89 21.84
C ARG A 13 -14.93 20.81 22.42
N ILE A 14 -14.40 19.62 22.67
CA ILE A 14 -13.04 19.41 23.19
C ILE A 14 -12.00 19.82 22.12
N TYR A 15 -12.21 19.49 20.84
CA TYR A 15 -11.31 19.89 19.77
C TYR A 15 -11.33 21.40 19.48
N LYS A 16 -12.47 22.08 19.60
CA LYS A 16 -12.54 23.54 19.47
C LYS A 16 -11.86 24.26 20.63
N GLY A 17 -11.90 23.72 21.85
CA GLY A 17 -11.22 24.29 23.02
C GLY A 17 -9.69 24.21 22.94
N LEU A 18 -9.15 23.09 22.43
CA LEU A 18 -7.71 22.90 22.28
C LEU A 18 -7.09 23.75 21.16
N PHE A 19 -7.85 24.05 20.09
CA PHE A 19 -7.36 24.90 19.00
C PHE A 19 -7.33 26.41 19.40
N SER A 20 -8.22 26.85 20.30
CA SER A 20 -8.24 28.21 20.81
C SER A 20 -7.13 28.47 21.85
N LEU A 21 -6.68 27.43 22.59
CA LEU A 21 -5.59 27.62 23.56
C LEU A 21 -4.19 27.63 22.88
N ALA A 22 -4.03 26.99 21.74
CA ALA A 22 -2.78 27.00 20.97
C ALA A 22 -2.54 28.35 20.26
N LEU A 23 -3.61 29.11 19.93
CA LEU A 23 -3.50 30.41 19.28
C LEU A 23 -3.26 31.57 20.29
N ALA A 24 -3.60 31.37 21.57
CA ALA A 24 -3.42 32.38 22.62
C ALA A 24 -1.99 32.43 23.20
N LEU A 25 -1.15 31.42 22.98
CA LEU A 25 0.24 31.33 23.47
C LEU A 25 1.29 31.94 22.52
N ILE A 26 0.89 32.45 21.35
CA ILE A 26 1.79 33.06 20.36
C ILE A 26 1.76 34.62 20.41
N LEU A 27 0.89 35.23 21.22
CA LEU A 27 0.69 36.68 21.24
C LEU A 27 1.28 37.44 22.45
N PHE A 28 2.07 36.81 23.34
CA PHE A 28 2.69 37.49 24.49
C PHE A 28 4.22 37.32 24.54
N ALA A 29 4.91 37.65 23.45
CA ALA A 29 6.35 37.85 23.49
C ALA A 29 6.74 38.94 22.48
N SER A 30 6.31 40.20 22.74
CA SER A 30 6.91 41.37 22.10
C SER A 30 6.59 42.60 22.89
N CYS A 31 7.51 42.99 23.76
CA CYS A 31 7.74 44.41 24.13
C CYS A 31 9.10 44.51 24.82
N GLY A 32 9.99 45.22 24.19
CA GLY A 32 11.12 45.87 24.89
C GLY A 32 12.47 45.72 24.20
N GLY A 33 12.89 46.75 23.46
CA GLY A 33 14.33 47.05 23.38
C GLY A 33 14.96 47.27 22.02
N LYS A 34 15.01 48.57 21.63
CA LYS A 34 16.02 49.25 20.79
C LYS A 34 16.19 48.88 19.31
N LYS A 35 15.99 49.92 18.51
CA LYS A 35 16.35 50.07 17.10
C LYS A 35 17.84 49.80 16.87
N ASP A 36 18.14 48.92 15.94
CA ASP A 36 19.30 49.01 15.05
C ASP A 36 18.83 48.67 13.64
N ASP A 37 18.91 49.67 12.76
CA ASP A 37 18.71 49.54 11.33
C ASP A 37 19.91 48.75 10.76
N ASN A 38 19.67 47.57 10.21
CA ASN A 38 20.23 47.05 8.95
C ASN A 38 20.06 45.55 8.86
N ALA A 39 19.56 45.13 7.70
CA ALA A 39 19.57 43.82 7.10
C ALA A 39 18.17 43.20 6.91
N LYS A 40 17.44 43.76 5.96
CA LYS A 40 16.52 42.97 5.15
C LYS A 40 17.33 41.94 4.35
N THR A 41 17.57 40.80 4.91
CA THR A 41 17.96 39.64 4.12
C THR A 41 16.71 38.76 3.98
N ALA A 42 15.92 39.10 2.97
CA ALA A 42 14.96 38.15 2.42
C ALA A 42 15.77 36.90 1.99
N THR A 43 15.59 35.81 2.70
CA THR A 43 15.98 34.48 2.22
C THR A 43 15.09 34.14 1.03
N GLN A 44 15.42 34.71 -0.13
CA GLN A 44 14.99 34.17 -1.41
C GLN A 44 15.60 32.79 -1.48
N GLY A 45 14.73 31.76 -1.27
CA GLY A 45 15.05 30.40 -1.68
C GLY A 45 15.55 30.49 -3.13
N LYS A 46 16.82 30.19 -3.37
CA LYS A 46 17.34 29.97 -4.71
C LYS A 46 16.44 28.92 -5.34
N GLU A 47 15.53 29.32 -6.24
CA GLU A 47 14.94 28.38 -7.20
C GLU A 47 16.11 27.76 -7.91
N ASN A 48 16.39 26.50 -7.59
CA ASN A 48 17.33 25.68 -8.34
C ASN A 48 16.73 25.51 -9.75
N ASN A 49 17.04 26.44 -10.64
CA ASN A 49 16.54 26.44 -12.00
C ASN A 49 17.30 25.43 -12.86
N ILE A 50 17.27 24.14 -12.42
CA ILE A 50 17.88 23.04 -13.15
C ILE A 50 17.08 22.87 -14.46
N PRO A 51 17.72 22.98 -15.64
CA PRO A 51 17.03 22.80 -16.91
C PRO A 51 16.64 21.35 -17.14
N VAL A 52 15.56 21.13 -17.86
CA VAL A 52 15.16 19.81 -18.37
C VAL A 52 16.04 19.47 -19.58
N ASP A 53 16.43 18.20 -19.73
CA ASP A 53 17.20 17.69 -20.87
C ASP A 53 16.39 17.84 -22.18
N THR A 54 16.80 18.77 -23.04
CA THR A 54 16.16 19.02 -24.34
C THR A 54 16.37 17.87 -25.34
N ALA A 55 17.46 17.12 -25.21
CA ALA A 55 17.69 15.92 -26.02
C ALA A 55 16.72 14.81 -25.61
N LEU A 56 16.42 14.66 -24.29
CA LEU A 56 15.38 13.78 -23.81
C LEU A 56 14.01 14.18 -24.35
N GLN A 57 13.65 15.48 -24.30
CA GLN A 57 12.40 15.97 -24.88
C GLN A 57 12.26 15.61 -26.36
N SER A 58 13.34 15.79 -27.14
CA SER A 58 13.36 15.45 -28.57
C SER A 58 13.16 13.95 -28.81
N ARG A 59 13.82 13.08 -28.00
CA ARG A 59 13.62 11.62 -28.09
C ARG A 59 12.17 11.22 -27.75
N LEU A 60 11.57 11.85 -26.74
CA LEU A 60 10.19 11.58 -26.35
C LEU A 60 9.17 12.07 -27.39
N LYS A 61 9.40 13.24 -28.02
CA LYS A 61 8.60 13.71 -29.16
C LYS A 61 8.67 12.73 -30.34
N SER A 62 9.88 12.26 -30.68
CA SER A 62 10.04 11.24 -31.72
C SER A 62 9.36 9.93 -31.39
N PHE A 63 9.39 9.49 -30.12
CA PHE A 63 8.65 8.32 -29.64
C PHE A 63 7.13 8.53 -29.79
N ALA A 64 6.62 9.72 -29.44
CA ALA A 64 5.20 10.05 -29.51
C ALA A 64 4.69 10.09 -30.98
N ALA A 65 5.51 10.61 -31.89
CA ALA A 65 5.16 10.71 -33.33
C ALA A 65 5.27 9.38 -34.10
N ALA A 66 5.87 8.32 -33.51
CA ALA A 66 6.04 7.04 -34.17
C ALA A 66 4.68 6.34 -34.41
N PRO A 67 4.47 5.69 -35.59
CA PRO A 67 3.25 4.94 -35.85
C PRO A 67 2.96 3.88 -34.81
N ARG A 68 1.71 3.74 -34.40
CA ARG A 68 1.23 2.79 -33.39
C ARG A 68 0.08 1.95 -33.92
N CYS A 69 -0.11 0.78 -33.28
CA CYS A 69 -1.29 -0.03 -33.46
C CYS A 69 -2.55 0.71 -32.95
N LYS A 70 -3.73 0.20 -33.31
CA LYS A 70 -5.00 0.69 -32.74
C LYS A 70 -5.01 0.52 -31.21
N GLY A 71 -5.81 1.34 -30.54
CA GLY A 71 -6.02 1.30 -29.09
C GLY A 71 -5.86 2.67 -28.44
N LEU A 72 -6.18 2.73 -27.13
CA LEU A 72 -5.92 3.89 -26.29
C LEU A 72 -4.48 3.85 -25.78
N PHE A 73 -3.83 5.00 -25.82
CA PHE A 73 -2.44 5.14 -25.45
C PHE A 73 -2.22 6.45 -24.72
N GLY A 74 -1.40 6.42 -23.70
CA GLY A 74 -0.92 7.62 -23.03
C GLY A 74 0.36 7.36 -22.28
N PHE A 75 1.23 8.35 -22.23
CA PHE A 75 2.42 8.33 -21.39
C PHE A 75 2.76 9.70 -20.82
N TYR A 76 3.53 9.71 -19.76
CA TYR A 76 4.02 10.92 -19.13
C TYR A 76 5.39 10.68 -18.50
N VAL A 77 6.31 11.61 -18.70
CA VAL A 77 7.66 11.63 -18.10
C VAL A 77 7.87 12.93 -17.35
N TYR A 78 8.33 12.83 -16.12
CA TYR A 78 8.58 13.92 -15.22
C TYR A 78 10.00 13.82 -14.65
N ASP A 79 10.75 14.91 -14.69
CA ASP A 79 12.07 15.04 -14.11
C ASP A 79 11.94 15.39 -12.61
N LEU A 80 12.25 14.42 -11.76
CA LEU A 80 12.20 14.56 -10.31
C LEU A 80 13.37 15.37 -9.74
N THR A 81 14.49 15.45 -10.47
CA THR A 81 15.66 16.22 -10.07
C THR A 81 15.44 17.69 -10.33
N ALA A 82 14.90 18.03 -11.50
CA ALA A 82 14.54 19.41 -11.85
C ALA A 82 13.18 19.84 -11.29
N ASP A 83 12.36 18.88 -10.81
CA ASP A 83 10.97 19.03 -10.40
C ASP A 83 10.09 19.65 -11.49
N LYS A 84 10.24 19.19 -12.73
CA LYS A 84 9.57 19.73 -13.93
C LYS A 84 9.03 18.61 -14.83
N PRO A 85 7.92 18.87 -15.56
CA PRO A 85 7.48 17.96 -16.61
C PRO A 85 8.51 17.94 -17.75
N VAL A 86 8.77 16.74 -18.29
CA VAL A 86 9.63 16.59 -19.49
C VAL A 86 8.75 16.59 -20.74
N TYR A 87 7.89 15.58 -20.87
CA TYR A 87 6.99 15.44 -22.01
C TYR A 87 5.92 14.38 -21.72
N GLY A 88 4.77 14.52 -22.34
CA GLY A 88 3.68 13.52 -22.30
C GLY A 88 2.73 13.67 -23.47
N GLU A 89 2.09 12.57 -23.84
CA GLU A 89 0.99 12.50 -24.81
C GLU A 89 -0.12 11.66 -24.21
N GLY A 90 -1.37 12.13 -24.28
CA GLY A 90 -2.48 11.46 -23.64
C GLY A 90 -2.33 11.31 -22.11
N GLN A 91 -1.46 12.12 -21.46
CA GLN A 91 -1.11 11.97 -20.06
C GLN A 91 -2.29 12.13 -19.09
N LYS A 92 -3.37 12.78 -19.52
CA LYS A 92 -4.61 12.96 -18.75
C LYS A 92 -5.73 12.00 -19.18
N VAL A 93 -5.54 11.22 -20.24
CA VAL A 93 -6.53 10.24 -20.67
C VAL A 93 -6.63 9.14 -19.63
N THR A 94 -7.83 8.99 -19.06
CA THR A 94 -8.10 7.95 -18.06
C THR A 94 -8.45 6.64 -18.73
N MET A 95 -7.81 5.57 -18.30
CA MET A 95 -7.98 4.22 -18.81
C MET A 95 -7.68 3.17 -17.74
N ALA A 96 -7.99 1.92 -18.00
CA ALA A 96 -7.72 0.85 -17.06
C ALA A 96 -6.21 0.69 -16.83
N SER A 97 -5.79 0.76 -15.58
CA SER A 97 -4.36 0.73 -15.19
C SER A 97 -3.85 -0.67 -14.84
N ALA A 98 -4.75 -1.65 -14.76
CA ALA A 98 -4.45 -2.95 -14.20
C ALA A 98 -3.65 -2.80 -12.88
N SER A 99 -2.65 -3.63 -12.65
CA SER A 99 -1.88 -3.68 -11.40
C SER A 99 -0.99 -2.45 -11.13
N CYS A 100 -0.91 -1.45 -12.01
CA CYS A 100 -0.25 -0.18 -11.67
C CYS A 100 -1.02 0.60 -10.60
N LEU A 101 -2.32 0.33 -10.38
CA LEU A 101 -3.09 0.82 -9.23
C LEU A 101 -2.41 0.51 -7.89
N LYS A 102 -1.65 -0.58 -7.79
CA LYS A 102 -0.90 -0.97 -6.57
C LYS A 102 0.15 0.07 -6.13
N LEU A 103 0.56 0.98 -7.01
CA LEU A 103 1.38 2.12 -6.63
C LEU A 103 0.61 3.05 -5.69
N ILE A 104 -0.65 3.37 -6.03
CA ILE A 104 -1.52 4.19 -5.17
C ILE A 104 -1.79 3.49 -3.86
N THR A 105 -2.22 2.22 -3.89
CA THR A 105 -2.53 1.45 -2.68
C THR A 105 -1.34 1.37 -1.74
N GLY A 106 -0.14 1.12 -2.27
CA GLY A 106 1.06 1.02 -1.46
C GLY A 106 1.53 2.36 -0.89
N VAL A 107 1.59 3.40 -1.71
CA VAL A 107 2.04 4.73 -1.26
C VAL A 107 1.04 5.34 -0.27
N ALA A 108 -0.27 5.26 -0.56
CA ALA A 108 -1.32 5.73 0.34
C ALA A 108 -1.35 4.92 1.65
N GLY A 109 -1.14 3.61 1.57
CA GLY A 109 -1.01 2.75 2.76
C GLY A 109 0.18 3.12 3.63
N LEU A 110 1.36 3.34 3.04
CA LEU A 110 2.55 3.79 3.76
C LEU A 110 2.41 5.21 4.32
N HIS A 111 1.68 6.08 3.62
CA HIS A 111 1.37 7.42 4.12
C HIS A 111 0.50 7.38 5.38
N LEU A 112 -0.52 6.52 5.39
CA LEU A 112 -1.47 6.42 6.50
C LEU A 112 -0.90 5.65 7.69
N LEU A 113 -0.31 4.47 7.43
CA LEU A 113 0.09 3.51 8.46
C LEU A 113 1.51 3.76 8.97
N GLY A 114 2.32 4.47 8.20
CA GLY A 114 3.77 4.60 8.42
C GLY A 114 4.58 3.50 7.74
N THR A 115 5.85 3.81 7.46
CA THR A 115 6.78 2.88 6.79
C THR A 115 7.27 1.74 7.69
N ASP A 116 7.07 1.87 9.00
CA ASP A 116 7.48 0.89 10.01
C ASP A 116 6.29 0.12 10.60
N TYR A 117 5.16 0.13 9.90
CA TYR A 117 3.96 -0.59 10.31
C TYR A 117 4.21 -2.10 10.40
N PHE A 118 3.65 -2.70 11.46
CA PHE A 118 3.65 -4.15 11.68
C PHE A 118 2.23 -4.69 11.74
N TYR A 119 2.00 -5.83 11.13
CA TYR A 119 0.77 -6.62 11.25
C TYR A 119 0.84 -7.44 12.55
N PRO A 120 0.10 -7.07 13.62
CA PRO A 120 0.25 -7.75 14.90
C PRO A 120 -0.59 -9.03 14.99
N THR A 121 0.01 -10.07 15.55
CA THR A 121 -0.66 -11.28 16.05
C THR A 121 -0.11 -11.57 17.43
N SER A 122 -0.96 -11.90 18.40
CA SER A 122 -0.53 -12.00 19.80
C SER A 122 -1.32 -13.00 20.61
N ILE A 123 -0.69 -13.51 21.65
CA ILE A 123 -1.33 -14.29 22.71
C ILE A 123 -1.41 -13.43 23.98
N TRP A 124 -2.56 -13.50 24.61
CA TRP A 124 -2.86 -12.87 25.88
C TRP A 124 -3.45 -13.92 26.81
N THR A 125 -3.37 -13.68 28.12
CA THR A 125 -3.92 -14.56 29.14
C THR A 125 -4.72 -13.78 30.17
N THR A 126 -5.69 -14.45 30.78
CA THR A 126 -6.36 -14.00 32.00
C THR A 126 -6.13 -15.02 33.12
N GLY A 127 -6.40 -14.66 34.38
CA GLY A 127 -6.26 -15.55 35.52
C GLY A 127 -4.81 -15.66 36.02
N SER A 128 -4.49 -16.75 36.74
CA SER A 128 -3.24 -16.99 37.44
C SER A 128 -2.74 -18.41 37.21
N MET A 129 -1.46 -18.66 37.48
CA MET A 129 -0.86 -19.98 37.41
C MET A 129 -1.11 -20.78 38.69
N ARG A 130 -1.43 -22.07 38.49
CA ARG A 130 -1.41 -23.10 39.55
C ARG A 130 -0.54 -24.27 39.08
N GLY A 131 0.66 -24.36 39.59
CA GLY A 131 1.66 -25.24 39.02
C GLY A 131 1.97 -24.83 37.56
N ASP A 132 1.87 -25.75 36.62
CA ASP A 132 2.07 -25.54 35.19
C ASP A 132 0.76 -25.27 34.39
N THR A 133 -0.35 -25.14 35.13
CA THR A 133 -1.68 -24.94 34.56
C THR A 133 -2.17 -23.52 34.78
N LEU A 134 -2.55 -22.82 33.68
CA LEU A 134 -3.20 -21.52 33.74
C LEU A 134 -4.69 -21.67 34.15
N GLN A 135 -5.04 -21.12 35.31
CA GLN A 135 -6.44 -20.99 35.76
C GLN A 135 -7.07 -19.76 35.11
N GLY A 136 -7.39 -19.86 33.80
CA GLY A 136 -7.86 -18.72 33.05
C GLY A 136 -7.88 -18.97 31.53
N ASN A 137 -8.20 -17.92 30.79
CA ASN A 137 -8.36 -17.98 29.34
C ASN A 137 -7.02 -17.69 28.64
N VAL A 138 -6.88 -18.29 27.47
CA VAL A 138 -5.89 -17.92 26.44
C VAL A 138 -6.61 -17.18 25.32
N ILE A 139 -6.13 -16.00 24.94
CA ILE A 139 -6.72 -15.21 23.87
C ILE A 139 -5.74 -15.13 22.71
N PHE A 140 -6.12 -15.69 21.56
CA PHE A 140 -5.42 -15.52 20.29
C PHE A 140 -6.02 -14.30 19.59
N LYS A 141 -5.25 -13.20 19.58
CA LYS A 141 -5.65 -11.96 18.92
C LYS A 141 -4.88 -11.78 17.63
N ALA A 142 -5.57 -11.80 16.50
CA ALA A 142 -4.97 -11.60 15.19
C ALA A 142 -5.70 -10.49 14.42
N GLN A 143 -4.91 -9.61 13.79
CA GLN A 143 -5.45 -8.60 12.92
C GLN A 143 -5.45 -9.08 11.46
N LEU A 144 -4.83 -8.33 10.55
CA LEU A 144 -4.95 -8.53 9.11
C LEU A 144 -3.60 -8.94 8.47
N ASP A 145 -2.75 -9.73 9.15
CA ASP A 145 -1.52 -10.26 8.54
C ASP A 145 -1.85 -11.17 7.35
N PRO A 146 -1.59 -10.74 6.10
CA PRO A 146 -1.99 -11.48 4.91
C PRO A 146 -1.12 -12.70 4.63
N GLN A 147 -0.06 -12.89 5.39
CA GLN A 147 0.90 -13.98 5.20
C GLN A 147 0.96 -14.93 6.38
N LEU A 148 0.18 -14.68 7.45
CA LEU A 148 0.09 -15.62 8.56
C LEU A 148 -0.42 -16.97 8.05
N ASN A 149 0.31 -18.04 8.34
CA ASN A 149 0.01 -19.39 7.89
C ASN A 149 0.21 -20.42 9.01
N GLU A 150 -0.12 -21.69 8.74
CA GLU A 150 -0.07 -22.74 9.74
C GLU A 150 1.33 -22.95 10.37
N PRO A 151 2.46 -22.92 9.63
CA PRO A 151 3.78 -22.97 10.23
C PRO A 151 4.05 -21.83 11.26
N ASP A 152 3.56 -20.62 10.97
CA ASP A 152 3.74 -19.48 11.88
C ASP A 152 3.00 -19.70 13.21
N LEU A 153 1.87 -20.43 13.20
CA LEU A 153 1.07 -20.68 14.40
C LEU A 153 1.81 -21.49 15.47
N LYS A 154 2.84 -22.27 15.12
CA LYS A 154 3.63 -23.06 16.07
C LYS A 154 4.38 -22.22 17.09
N MET A 155 4.69 -20.96 16.76
CA MET A 155 5.38 -20.06 17.69
C MET A 155 4.56 -19.72 18.94
N PHE A 156 3.23 -19.74 18.83
CA PHE A 156 2.34 -19.35 19.93
C PHE A 156 2.34 -20.37 21.09
N PRO A 157 2.07 -21.69 20.85
CA PRO A 157 2.21 -22.68 21.93
C PRO A 157 3.64 -22.81 22.45
N GLN A 158 4.66 -22.58 21.63
CA GLN A 158 6.05 -22.54 22.09
C GLN A 158 6.28 -21.40 23.08
N ALA A 159 5.74 -20.20 22.80
CA ALA A 159 5.83 -19.06 23.69
C ALA A 159 5.08 -19.31 25.01
N MET A 160 3.93 -19.99 24.98
CA MET A 160 3.18 -20.39 26.18
C MET A 160 4.02 -21.35 27.04
N LYS A 161 4.64 -22.38 26.44
CA LYS A 161 5.53 -23.32 27.15
C LYS A 161 6.73 -22.62 27.78
N LYS A 162 7.38 -21.67 27.08
CA LYS A 162 8.49 -20.87 27.63
C LYS A 162 8.08 -20.04 28.84
N LYS A 163 6.80 -19.72 29.00
CA LYS A 163 6.23 -19.03 30.18
C LYS A 163 5.69 -20.00 31.24
N GLY A 164 5.99 -21.30 31.12
CA GLY A 164 5.59 -22.32 32.09
C GLY A 164 4.16 -22.80 31.94
N ILE A 165 3.40 -22.33 30.92
CA ILE A 165 2.02 -22.77 30.71
C ILE A 165 2.06 -24.08 29.92
N ARG A 166 1.76 -25.19 30.60
CA ARG A 166 1.66 -26.54 30.00
C ARG A 166 0.23 -26.90 29.65
N GLN A 167 -0.74 -26.40 30.44
CA GLN A 167 -2.17 -26.59 30.23
C GLN A 167 -2.92 -25.29 30.62
N PHE A 168 -4.17 -25.16 30.21
CA PHE A 168 -5.08 -24.14 30.68
C PHE A 168 -6.50 -24.71 30.79
N ASN A 169 -7.26 -24.29 31.78
CA ASN A 169 -8.59 -24.82 32.06
C ASN A 169 -9.74 -23.88 31.63
N GLY A 170 -9.43 -22.67 31.19
CA GLY A 170 -10.40 -21.71 30.67
C GLY A 170 -10.68 -21.88 29.18
N LYS A 171 -11.15 -20.81 28.55
CA LYS A 171 -11.48 -20.77 27.13
C LYS A 171 -10.26 -20.36 26.28
N LEU A 172 -10.20 -20.90 25.06
CA LEU A 172 -9.44 -20.30 23.98
C LEU A 172 -10.34 -19.28 23.25
N VAL A 173 -10.04 -18.01 23.42
CA VAL A 173 -10.80 -16.92 22.80
C VAL A 173 -10.11 -16.51 21.50
N LEU A 174 -10.82 -16.51 20.39
CA LEU A 174 -10.34 -16.04 19.10
C LEU A 174 -10.84 -14.62 18.84
N ASP A 175 -9.96 -13.63 18.99
CA ASP A 175 -10.21 -12.20 18.72
C ASP A 175 -9.70 -11.90 17.28
N LEU A 176 -10.62 -12.00 16.32
CA LEU A 176 -10.35 -11.90 14.88
C LEU A 176 -11.05 -10.69 14.28
N VAL A 177 -10.45 -10.11 13.24
CA VAL A 177 -11.05 -9.00 12.47
C VAL A 177 -12.01 -9.52 11.39
N LEU A 178 -11.65 -10.63 10.73
CA LEU A 178 -12.43 -11.23 9.66
C LEU A 178 -13.04 -12.55 10.11
N HIS A 179 -14.37 -12.68 10.00
CA HIS A 179 -15.10 -13.89 10.31
C HIS A 179 -15.50 -14.66 9.05
N LYS A 180 -15.73 -13.95 7.93
CA LYS A 180 -16.06 -14.56 6.64
C LYS A 180 -14.81 -14.62 5.77
N PRO A 181 -14.71 -15.61 4.86
CA PRO A 181 -13.62 -15.63 3.85
C PRO A 181 -13.70 -14.38 2.96
N VAL A 182 -12.54 -13.83 2.63
CA VAL A 182 -12.43 -12.84 1.56
C VAL A 182 -12.44 -13.60 0.23
N THR A 183 -13.46 -13.37 -0.57
CA THR A 183 -13.67 -14.09 -1.84
C THR A 183 -13.31 -13.19 -3.03
N SER A 184 -14.23 -12.30 -3.43
CA SER A 184 -14.04 -11.40 -4.56
C SER A 184 -14.47 -9.98 -4.20
N GLU A 185 -13.98 -9.03 -4.94
CA GLU A 185 -14.45 -7.66 -4.92
C GLU A 185 -15.49 -7.45 -6.04
N ARG A 186 -16.31 -6.41 -5.92
CA ARG A 186 -17.24 -6.03 -6.96
C ARG A 186 -16.49 -5.79 -8.28
N HIS A 187 -17.02 -6.31 -9.39
CA HIS A 187 -16.47 -6.22 -10.74
C HIS A 187 -15.21 -7.06 -11.02
N TRP A 188 -14.85 -8.01 -10.14
CA TRP A 188 -13.89 -9.04 -10.48
C TRP A 188 -14.56 -10.17 -11.27
N TYR A 189 -13.78 -10.77 -12.17
CA TYR A 189 -14.22 -11.96 -12.88
C TYR A 189 -14.07 -13.22 -12.02
N PRO A 190 -14.89 -14.27 -12.24
CA PRO A 190 -14.79 -15.51 -11.47
C PRO A 190 -13.41 -16.17 -11.50
N TRP A 191 -12.69 -16.06 -12.60
CA TRP A 191 -11.34 -16.62 -12.73
C TRP A 191 -10.27 -15.86 -11.95
N ASP A 192 -10.51 -14.62 -11.53
CA ASP A 192 -9.58 -13.85 -10.72
C ASP A 192 -9.36 -14.49 -9.34
N LEU A 193 -10.34 -15.25 -8.86
CA LEU A 193 -10.27 -15.96 -7.59
C LEU A 193 -9.23 -17.10 -7.61
N SER A 194 -8.97 -17.70 -8.78
CA SER A 194 -7.99 -18.79 -8.90
C SER A 194 -6.57 -18.38 -8.55
N PHE A 195 -6.26 -17.10 -8.67
CA PHE A 195 -4.98 -16.50 -8.31
C PHE A 195 -4.94 -15.97 -6.88
N SER A 196 -6.03 -16.10 -6.11
CA SER A 196 -6.15 -15.52 -4.77
C SER A 196 -5.54 -16.44 -3.72
N ARG A 197 -4.28 -16.21 -3.38
CA ARG A 197 -3.52 -16.97 -2.36
C ARG A 197 -3.46 -16.20 -1.05
N TYR A 198 -4.59 -16.12 -0.38
CA TYR A 198 -4.68 -15.47 0.92
C TYR A 198 -4.05 -16.29 2.04
N GLY A 199 -3.45 -15.61 3.03
CA GLY A 199 -3.09 -16.19 4.32
C GLY A 199 -4.31 -16.64 5.11
N ILE A 200 -4.08 -17.35 6.21
CA ILE A 200 -5.14 -18.05 6.95
C ILE A 200 -6.22 -17.11 7.48
N LEU A 201 -5.87 -15.89 7.89
CA LEU A 201 -6.81 -14.91 8.44
C LEU A 201 -7.87 -14.45 7.44
N TYR A 202 -7.62 -14.61 6.14
CA TYR A 202 -8.54 -14.25 5.06
C TYR A 202 -9.39 -15.43 4.57
N LYS A 203 -9.23 -16.61 5.18
CA LYS A 203 -9.96 -17.84 4.80
C LYS A 203 -11.20 -18.10 5.66
N GLY A 204 -11.57 -17.15 6.50
CA GLY A 204 -12.69 -17.26 7.43
C GLY A 204 -12.31 -17.86 8.78
N ASP A 205 -13.12 -17.55 9.79
CA ASP A 205 -12.85 -17.86 11.18
C ASP A 205 -12.76 -19.37 11.48
N GLN A 206 -13.54 -20.21 10.79
CA GLN A 206 -13.49 -21.68 10.94
C GLN A 206 -12.13 -22.27 10.53
N LYS A 207 -11.52 -21.71 9.49
CA LYS A 207 -10.17 -22.15 9.08
C LYS A 207 -9.12 -21.70 10.09
N VAL A 208 -9.23 -20.48 10.61
CA VAL A 208 -8.36 -19.97 11.69
C VAL A 208 -8.53 -20.81 12.94
N ARG A 209 -9.77 -21.07 13.37
CA ARG A 209 -10.08 -21.93 14.53
C ARG A 209 -9.42 -23.29 14.41
N LYS A 210 -9.65 -23.99 13.29
CA LYS A 210 -9.07 -25.32 13.06
C LYS A 210 -7.53 -25.29 13.15
N ALA A 211 -6.89 -24.31 12.52
CA ALA A 211 -5.42 -24.22 12.48
C ALA A 211 -4.81 -23.88 13.85
N VAL A 212 -5.41 -22.94 14.60
CA VAL A 212 -4.94 -22.60 15.95
C VAL A 212 -5.11 -23.78 16.91
N MET A 213 -6.25 -24.48 16.86
CA MET A 213 -6.48 -25.69 17.65
C MET A 213 -5.46 -26.80 17.30
N THR A 214 -5.23 -27.01 16.00
CA THR A 214 -4.25 -28.00 15.53
C THR A 214 -2.84 -27.67 16.06
N ALA A 215 -2.41 -26.41 16.00
CA ALA A 215 -1.10 -26.00 16.49
C ALA A 215 -0.96 -26.21 18.01
N LEU A 216 -2.01 -25.92 18.80
CA LEU A 216 -2.03 -26.16 20.25
C LEU A 216 -2.03 -27.66 20.57
N ARG A 217 -2.88 -28.47 19.92
CA ARG A 217 -2.96 -29.93 20.15
C ARG A 217 -1.65 -30.61 19.77
N GLN A 218 -1.03 -30.25 18.63
CA GLN A 218 0.29 -30.78 18.24
C GLN A 218 1.40 -30.41 19.25
N ALA A 219 1.22 -29.31 19.96
CA ALA A 219 2.13 -28.93 21.04
C ALA A 219 1.80 -29.58 22.39
N GLY A 220 0.81 -30.49 22.46
CA GLY A 220 0.45 -31.25 23.65
C GLY A 220 -0.59 -30.60 24.57
N TYR A 221 -1.24 -29.49 24.14
CA TYR A 221 -2.36 -28.92 24.89
C TYR A 221 -3.63 -29.76 24.68
N GLN A 222 -4.26 -30.15 25.78
CA GLN A 222 -5.58 -30.77 25.74
C GLN A 222 -6.63 -29.68 25.58
N LEU A 223 -7.36 -29.66 24.47
CA LEU A 223 -8.32 -28.62 24.13
C LEU A 223 -9.56 -29.26 23.51
N ALA A 224 -10.69 -29.16 24.22
CA ALA A 224 -11.99 -29.55 23.71
C ALA A 224 -12.55 -28.48 22.76
N ASP A 225 -13.34 -28.89 21.78
CA ASP A 225 -13.97 -27.99 20.84
C ASP A 225 -14.88 -26.95 21.51
N SER A 226 -15.58 -27.35 22.61
CA SER A 226 -16.44 -26.47 23.40
C SER A 226 -15.69 -25.38 24.19
N GLN A 227 -14.37 -25.51 24.34
CA GLN A 227 -13.54 -24.49 24.98
C GLN A 227 -13.18 -23.34 24.04
N VAL A 228 -13.36 -23.49 22.71
CA VAL A 228 -12.99 -22.48 21.74
C VAL A 228 -14.16 -21.58 21.42
N VAL A 229 -14.01 -20.29 21.68
CA VAL A 229 -15.05 -19.28 21.50
C VAL A 229 -14.49 -18.08 20.71
N TYR A 230 -15.39 -17.35 20.05
CA TYR A 230 -15.06 -16.06 19.44
C TYR A 230 -15.37 -14.93 20.42
N GLY A 231 -14.50 -13.93 20.47
CA GLY A 231 -14.72 -12.79 21.36
C GLY A 231 -13.57 -11.79 21.32
N GLY A 232 -13.79 -10.63 21.90
CA GLY A 232 -12.77 -9.59 22.00
C GLY A 232 -11.80 -9.79 23.17
N LEU A 233 -10.71 -9.03 23.14
CA LEU A 233 -9.69 -9.01 24.21
C LEU A 233 -10.28 -8.45 25.53
N PRO A 234 -10.33 -9.24 26.63
CA PRO A 234 -10.81 -8.75 27.91
C PRO A 234 -9.91 -7.64 28.49
N ARG A 235 -10.49 -6.69 29.21
CA ARG A 235 -9.75 -5.56 29.81
C ARG A 235 -8.61 -5.99 30.77
N ARG A 236 -8.79 -7.11 31.48
CA ARG A 236 -7.81 -7.65 32.45
C ARG A 236 -6.82 -8.63 31.83
N ALA A 237 -6.84 -8.83 30.51
CA ALA A 237 -5.91 -9.73 29.84
C ALA A 237 -4.49 -9.15 29.88
N LYS A 238 -3.52 -10.02 30.16
CA LYS A 238 -2.09 -9.69 30.18
C LYS A 238 -1.44 -10.19 28.88
N PRO A 239 -0.55 -9.40 28.24
CA PRO A 239 0.16 -9.86 27.06
C PRO A 239 1.16 -10.96 27.46
N LEU A 240 1.18 -12.05 26.67
CA LEU A 240 2.12 -13.14 26.88
C LEU A 240 3.17 -13.17 25.77
N PHE A 241 2.72 -13.03 24.53
CA PHE A 241 3.60 -13.07 23.35
C PHE A 241 3.02 -12.21 22.21
N ARG A 242 3.89 -11.54 21.49
CA ARG A 242 3.51 -10.76 20.28
C ARG A 242 4.43 -11.15 19.13
N PHE A 243 3.82 -11.41 17.98
CA PHE A 243 4.46 -11.51 16.69
C PHE A 243 4.05 -10.32 15.83
N GLY A 244 4.97 -9.76 15.06
CA GLY A 244 4.68 -8.64 14.16
C GLY A 244 5.35 -8.88 12.82
N ARG A 245 4.57 -8.97 11.75
CA ARG A 245 5.12 -9.02 10.39
C ARG A 245 5.28 -7.61 9.84
N PRO A 246 6.50 -7.18 9.49
CA PRO A 246 6.72 -5.87 8.88
C PRO A 246 5.93 -5.68 7.57
N VAL A 247 5.43 -4.47 7.33
CA VAL A 247 4.73 -4.09 6.09
C VAL A 247 5.58 -4.35 4.84
N ASP A 248 6.90 -4.36 4.98
CA ASP A 248 7.84 -4.68 3.90
C ASP A 248 7.54 -6.01 3.21
N TYR A 249 7.14 -7.04 3.97
CA TYR A 249 6.77 -8.35 3.41
C TYR A 249 5.56 -8.26 2.48
N VAL A 250 4.62 -7.38 2.80
CA VAL A 250 3.42 -7.12 2.01
C VAL A 250 3.76 -6.32 0.76
N ILE A 251 4.43 -5.17 0.93
CA ILE A 251 4.79 -4.27 -0.19
C ILE A 251 5.74 -4.97 -1.18
N LYS A 252 6.72 -5.72 -0.69
CA LYS A 252 7.63 -6.50 -1.55
C LYS A 252 6.85 -7.41 -2.49
N LYS A 253 5.96 -8.25 -1.96
CA LYS A 253 5.15 -9.16 -2.81
C LYS A 253 4.16 -8.40 -3.70
N MET A 254 3.60 -7.30 -3.21
CA MET A 254 2.65 -6.47 -3.95
C MET A 254 3.32 -5.75 -5.13
N TRP A 255 4.45 -5.10 -4.93
CA TRP A 255 5.09 -4.31 -5.98
C TRP A 255 5.99 -5.15 -6.89
N LYS A 256 6.82 -6.03 -6.32
CA LYS A 256 7.78 -6.83 -7.08
C LYS A 256 7.11 -7.97 -7.87
N ASN A 257 6.18 -8.68 -7.23
CA ASN A 257 5.53 -9.86 -7.81
C ASN A 257 4.08 -9.60 -8.23
N SER A 258 3.61 -8.37 -8.11
CA SER A 258 2.25 -7.98 -8.48
C SER A 258 1.13 -8.72 -7.73
N SER A 259 1.38 -9.17 -6.48
CA SER A 259 0.41 -9.95 -5.71
C SER A 259 -0.89 -9.19 -5.46
N ASN A 260 -2.00 -9.70 -5.98
CA ASN A 260 -3.34 -9.14 -5.79
C ASN A 260 -3.77 -9.28 -4.32
N THR A 261 -3.54 -10.45 -3.70
CA THR A 261 -3.93 -10.71 -2.32
C THR A 261 -3.23 -9.80 -1.33
N GLN A 262 -1.96 -9.43 -1.57
CA GLN A 262 -1.25 -8.50 -0.70
C GLN A 262 -1.80 -7.07 -0.85
N ALA A 263 -2.16 -6.65 -2.06
CA ALA A 263 -2.76 -5.34 -2.31
C ALA A 263 -4.16 -5.23 -1.68
N THR A 264 -5.02 -6.24 -1.88
CA THR A 264 -6.33 -6.31 -1.25
C THR A 264 -6.21 -6.31 0.27
N SER A 265 -5.27 -7.07 0.82
CA SER A 265 -5.04 -7.11 2.27
C SER A 265 -4.58 -5.76 2.83
N LEU A 266 -3.73 -5.02 2.09
CA LEU A 266 -3.34 -3.67 2.49
C LEU A 266 -4.53 -2.71 2.44
N LEU A 267 -5.41 -2.82 1.43
CA LEU A 267 -6.66 -2.05 1.36
C LEU A 267 -7.55 -2.31 2.58
N TYR A 268 -7.74 -3.58 2.97
CA TYR A 268 -8.50 -3.96 4.17
C TYR A 268 -7.85 -3.39 5.44
N THR A 269 -6.52 -3.39 5.51
CA THR A 269 -5.78 -2.82 6.64
C THR A 269 -5.96 -1.31 6.75
N ILE A 270 -5.94 -0.60 5.63
CA ILE A 270 -6.29 0.83 5.55
C ILE A 270 -7.71 1.05 6.08
N GLY A 271 -8.67 0.28 5.58
CA GLY A 271 -10.06 0.36 6.04
C GLY A 271 -10.21 0.12 7.53
N TYR A 272 -9.59 -0.92 8.06
CA TYR A 272 -9.60 -1.26 9.49
C TYR A 272 -8.94 -0.20 10.38
N HIS A 273 -7.87 0.41 9.89
CA HIS A 273 -7.20 1.51 10.61
C HIS A 273 -8.11 2.72 10.79
N LEU A 274 -8.89 3.04 9.75
CA LEU A 274 -9.79 4.20 9.73
C LEU A 274 -11.12 3.94 10.43
N ASP A 275 -11.72 2.77 10.18
CA ASP A 275 -12.98 2.36 10.80
C ASP A 275 -13.00 0.85 11.06
N LYS A 276 -12.82 0.48 12.33
CA LYS A 276 -12.78 -0.92 12.77
C LYS A 276 -14.10 -1.67 12.61
N ARG A 277 -15.21 -0.98 12.47
CA ARG A 277 -16.57 -1.55 12.38
C ARG A 277 -17.19 -1.39 11.01
N GLY A 278 -16.58 -0.60 10.14
CA GLY A 278 -17.07 -0.32 8.80
C GLY A 278 -16.87 -1.47 7.82
N ASN A 279 -17.37 -1.27 6.61
CA ASN A 279 -17.05 -2.13 5.47
C ASN A 279 -15.61 -1.83 5.03
N LEU A 280 -14.68 -2.69 5.45
CA LEU A 280 -13.24 -2.45 5.30
C LEU A 280 -12.80 -2.12 3.86
N PRO A 281 -13.18 -2.89 2.81
CA PRO A 281 -12.82 -2.54 1.45
C PRO A 281 -13.42 -1.21 0.99
N ALA A 282 -14.68 -0.92 1.32
CA ALA A 282 -15.30 0.34 0.94
C ALA A 282 -14.63 1.56 1.61
N VAL A 283 -14.33 1.46 2.90
CA VAL A 283 -13.59 2.50 3.64
C VAL A 283 -12.19 2.69 3.05
N GLY A 284 -11.50 1.59 2.73
CA GLY A 284 -10.20 1.62 2.09
C GLY A 284 -10.22 2.29 0.71
N VAL A 285 -11.19 1.93 -0.16
CA VAL A 285 -11.35 2.54 -1.49
C VAL A 285 -11.65 4.04 -1.36
N ASN A 286 -12.53 4.44 -0.45
CA ASN A 286 -12.82 5.85 -0.23
C ASN A 286 -11.58 6.63 0.22
N TYR A 287 -10.72 6.01 1.04
CA TYR A 287 -9.44 6.61 1.40
C TYR A 287 -8.51 6.76 0.19
N LEU A 288 -8.37 5.75 -0.67
CA LEU A 288 -7.55 5.85 -1.88
C LEU A 288 -8.03 6.97 -2.81
N ARG A 289 -9.35 7.12 -2.98
CA ARG A 289 -9.96 8.24 -3.74
C ARG A 289 -9.63 9.60 -3.12
N GLY A 290 -9.78 9.71 -1.79
CA GLY A 290 -9.39 10.89 -1.03
C GLY A 290 -7.91 11.21 -1.16
N PHE A 291 -7.04 10.20 -1.08
CA PHE A 291 -5.60 10.39 -1.24
C PHE A 291 -5.24 10.94 -2.63
N VAL A 292 -5.84 10.45 -3.71
CA VAL A 292 -5.61 10.97 -5.06
C VAL A 292 -6.11 12.40 -5.18
N ARG A 293 -7.30 12.71 -4.66
CA ARG A 293 -7.88 14.05 -4.72
C ARG A 293 -7.12 15.06 -3.87
N ASP A 294 -6.84 14.72 -2.62
CA ASP A 294 -6.39 15.67 -1.60
C ASP A 294 -4.87 15.70 -1.45
N SER A 295 -4.21 14.54 -1.49
CA SER A 295 -2.75 14.45 -1.32
C SER A 295 -1.98 14.59 -2.63
N LEU A 296 -2.54 14.12 -3.75
CA LEU A 296 -1.93 14.31 -5.08
C LEU A 296 -2.48 15.55 -5.80
N GLY A 297 -3.54 16.19 -5.30
CA GLY A 297 -4.15 17.38 -5.90
C GLY A 297 -4.93 17.12 -7.20
N LEU A 298 -5.27 15.86 -7.50
CA LEU A 298 -5.91 15.47 -8.76
C LEU A 298 -7.42 15.31 -8.57
N LYS A 299 -8.19 16.23 -9.14
CA LYS A 299 -9.65 16.35 -8.95
C LYS A 299 -10.48 15.93 -10.16
N ASP A 300 -9.85 15.29 -11.15
CA ASP A 300 -10.58 14.82 -12.34
C ASP A 300 -11.60 13.74 -11.95
N LYS A 301 -12.88 13.99 -12.31
CA LYS A 301 -14.00 13.07 -12.05
C LYS A 301 -13.91 11.73 -12.77
N HIS A 302 -13.08 11.64 -13.81
CA HIS A 302 -12.87 10.42 -14.58
C HIS A 302 -11.84 9.48 -13.94
N ILE A 303 -11.17 9.93 -12.86
CA ILE A 303 -10.33 9.06 -12.04
C ILE A 303 -11.25 8.23 -11.15
N VAL A 304 -11.25 6.91 -11.38
CA VAL A 304 -12.15 5.97 -10.68
C VAL A 304 -11.33 4.84 -10.06
N ILE A 305 -11.60 4.53 -8.80
CA ILE A 305 -10.97 3.43 -8.06
C ILE A 305 -12.06 2.59 -7.44
N HIS A 306 -12.06 1.28 -7.71
CA HIS A 306 -13.03 0.31 -7.18
C HIS A 306 -12.40 -0.74 -6.26
N ASP A 307 -11.11 -1.02 -6.42
CA ASP A 307 -10.38 -1.99 -5.60
C ASP A 307 -8.97 -1.48 -5.24
N GLY A 308 -8.20 -2.29 -4.54
CA GLY A 308 -6.81 -1.95 -4.17
C GLY A 308 -5.75 -2.63 -5.04
N CYS A 309 -6.14 -3.53 -5.95
CA CYS A 309 -5.17 -4.34 -6.69
C CYS A 309 -5.17 -4.12 -8.20
N GLY A 310 -6.23 -3.50 -8.75
CA GLY A 310 -6.35 -3.23 -10.18
C GLY A 310 -6.86 -4.40 -11.01
N LEU A 311 -7.55 -5.37 -10.40
CA LEU A 311 -8.26 -6.42 -11.14
C LEU A 311 -9.56 -5.91 -11.75
N CYS A 312 -10.23 -4.98 -11.10
CA CYS A 312 -11.42 -4.35 -11.63
C CYS A 312 -11.09 -3.49 -12.86
N THR A 313 -11.62 -3.84 -14.01
CA THR A 313 -11.39 -3.12 -15.28
C THR A 313 -12.03 -1.73 -15.31
N HIS A 314 -12.95 -1.45 -14.38
CA HIS A 314 -13.55 -0.13 -14.21
C HIS A 314 -12.69 0.82 -13.34
N ASN A 315 -11.49 0.39 -12.87
CA ASN A 315 -10.51 1.31 -12.35
C ASN A 315 -9.95 2.15 -13.50
N HIS A 316 -10.18 3.45 -13.46
CA HIS A 316 -9.66 4.37 -14.48
C HIS A 316 -8.66 5.34 -13.85
N LEU A 317 -7.41 5.29 -14.30
CA LEU A 317 -6.33 6.19 -13.95
C LEU A 317 -5.71 6.77 -15.22
N SER A 318 -4.96 7.84 -15.10
CA SER A 318 -4.15 8.37 -16.20
C SER A 318 -2.65 8.21 -15.91
N PRO A 319 -1.78 8.31 -16.94
CA PRO A 319 -0.34 8.40 -16.73
C PRO A 319 0.07 9.49 -15.74
N GLU A 320 -0.62 10.63 -15.75
CA GLU A 320 -0.40 11.75 -14.82
C GLU A 320 -0.63 11.31 -13.37
N VAL A 321 -1.68 10.55 -13.08
CA VAL A 321 -1.96 10.03 -11.72
C VAL A 321 -0.84 9.10 -11.25
N LEU A 322 -0.35 8.22 -12.13
CA LEU A 322 0.72 7.29 -11.80
C LEU A 322 2.07 8.01 -11.56
N VAL A 323 2.36 9.04 -12.36
CA VAL A 323 3.55 9.87 -12.14
C VAL A 323 3.40 10.72 -10.87
N ALA A 324 2.21 11.26 -10.59
CA ALA A 324 1.98 12.04 -9.38
C ALA A 324 2.19 11.20 -8.11
N VAL A 325 1.72 9.95 -8.06
CA VAL A 325 1.97 9.08 -6.89
C VAL A 325 3.45 8.71 -6.75
N LEU A 326 4.17 8.51 -7.85
CA LEU A 326 5.63 8.30 -7.84
C LEU A 326 6.37 9.54 -7.33
N ARG A 327 6.03 10.74 -7.84
CA ARG A 327 6.58 12.02 -7.36
C ARG A 327 6.29 12.22 -5.87
N TYR A 328 5.05 11.96 -5.43
CA TYR A 328 4.67 12.01 -4.01
C TYR A 328 5.56 11.11 -3.15
N GLY A 329 5.81 9.88 -3.60
CA GLY A 329 6.71 8.94 -2.95
C GLY A 329 8.16 9.46 -2.91
N TYR A 330 8.67 9.98 -4.03
CA TYR A 330 10.02 10.52 -4.15
C TYR A 330 10.30 11.68 -3.17
N GLN A 331 9.33 12.58 -3.01
CA GLN A 331 9.40 13.71 -2.08
C GLN A 331 9.40 13.30 -0.59
N ARG A 332 9.20 12.01 -0.29
CA ARG A 332 9.18 11.45 1.08
C ARG A 332 10.22 10.34 1.21
N PRO A 333 11.43 10.64 1.74
CA PRO A 333 12.57 9.72 1.71
C PRO A 333 12.26 8.32 2.23
N ALA A 334 11.47 8.18 3.30
CA ALA A 334 11.10 6.90 3.87
C ALA A 334 10.23 6.06 2.90
N ILE A 335 9.25 6.69 2.21
CA ILE A 335 8.41 6.04 1.21
C ILE A 335 9.23 5.74 -0.06
N TYR A 336 10.06 6.70 -0.51
CA TYR A 336 10.93 6.50 -1.68
C TYR A 336 11.87 5.32 -1.49
N LYS A 337 12.47 5.18 -0.30
CA LYS A 337 13.32 4.04 0.03
C LYS A 337 12.57 2.71 -0.18
N LYS A 338 11.30 2.63 0.24
CA LYS A 338 10.48 1.42 0.03
C LYS A 338 10.16 1.18 -1.45
N LEU A 339 9.77 2.23 -2.20
CA LEU A 339 9.53 2.14 -3.65
C LEU A 339 10.80 1.69 -4.38
N HIS A 340 11.93 2.35 -4.14
CA HIS A 340 13.20 2.03 -4.77
C HIS A 340 13.67 0.60 -4.46
N THR A 341 13.44 0.10 -3.25
CA THR A 341 13.85 -1.24 -2.83
C THR A 341 12.93 -2.33 -3.40
N TRP A 342 11.62 -2.09 -3.43
CA TRP A 342 10.65 -3.16 -3.65
C TRP A 342 9.94 -3.12 -5.02
N LEU A 343 10.17 -2.12 -5.86
CA LEU A 343 9.77 -2.18 -7.26
C LEU A 343 10.59 -3.24 -8.01
N ALA A 344 9.99 -3.86 -9.03
CA ALA A 344 10.69 -4.80 -9.90
C ALA A 344 11.78 -4.10 -10.71
N ILE A 345 12.84 -4.81 -11.05
CA ILE A 345 14.01 -4.28 -11.77
C ILE A 345 14.12 -4.95 -13.13
N SER A 346 14.23 -4.15 -14.19
CA SER A 346 14.34 -4.62 -15.58
C SER A 346 15.43 -5.66 -15.76
N GLY A 347 15.07 -6.81 -16.36
CA GLY A 347 15.98 -7.93 -16.63
C GLY A 347 16.60 -8.60 -15.39
N VAL A 348 16.22 -8.19 -14.16
CA VAL A 348 16.85 -8.68 -12.92
C VAL A 348 15.85 -9.47 -12.07
N ASP A 349 14.74 -8.85 -11.66
CA ASP A 349 13.81 -9.49 -10.72
C ASP A 349 12.34 -9.10 -10.94
N GLY A 350 11.45 -9.76 -10.18
CA GLY A 350 10.02 -9.50 -10.18
C GLY A 350 9.40 -9.67 -11.58
N THR A 351 8.33 -8.91 -11.85
CA THR A 351 7.65 -8.96 -13.15
C THR A 351 8.51 -8.44 -14.29
N LEU A 352 9.38 -7.48 -14.03
CA LEU A 352 10.27 -6.90 -15.06
C LEU A 352 11.43 -7.81 -15.46
N ARG A 353 11.67 -8.93 -14.76
CA ARG A 353 12.70 -9.89 -15.16
C ARG A 353 12.48 -10.40 -16.57
N ALA A 354 11.24 -10.71 -16.93
CA ALA A 354 10.87 -11.22 -18.24
C ALA A 354 10.22 -10.14 -19.14
N GLU A 355 9.38 -9.27 -18.55
CA GLU A 355 8.59 -8.30 -19.32
C GLU A 355 9.45 -7.17 -19.91
N LEU A 356 10.60 -6.86 -19.29
CA LEU A 356 11.56 -5.86 -19.79
C LEU A 356 12.98 -6.43 -19.70
N SER A 357 13.23 -7.49 -20.48
CA SER A 357 14.46 -8.30 -20.44
C SER A 357 15.54 -7.84 -21.43
N ASP A 358 15.35 -6.72 -22.15
CA ASP A 358 16.34 -6.18 -23.08
C ASP A 358 17.68 -5.95 -22.36
N PRO A 359 18.80 -6.54 -22.85
CA PRO A 359 20.11 -6.41 -22.21
C PRO A 359 20.55 -4.95 -21.99
N LYS A 360 20.20 -4.03 -22.90
CA LYS A 360 20.51 -2.60 -22.80
C LYS A 360 19.78 -1.91 -21.64
N LEU A 361 18.64 -2.46 -21.20
CA LEU A 361 17.82 -1.92 -20.11
C LEU A 361 18.04 -2.65 -18.78
N ARG A 362 18.89 -3.68 -18.75
CA ARG A 362 19.11 -4.49 -17.54
C ARG A 362 19.56 -3.62 -16.37
N GLY A 363 18.77 -3.64 -15.29
CA GLY A 363 19.05 -2.90 -14.05
C GLY A 363 18.69 -1.42 -14.07
N LEU A 364 18.31 -0.84 -15.22
CA LEU A 364 18.11 0.60 -15.38
C LEU A 364 16.70 1.08 -14.97
N ILE A 365 15.71 0.25 -15.10
CA ILE A 365 14.31 0.58 -14.82
C ILE A 365 13.86 -0.09 -13.52
N ARG A 366 13.23 0.68 -12.64
CA ARG A 366 12.52 0.19 -11.46
C ARG A 366 11.05 0.52 -11.62
N GLY A 367 10.19 -0.48 -11.76
CA GLY A 367 8.81 -0.21 -12.12
C GLY A 367 7.81 -1.24 -11.63
N LYS A 368 6.55 -0.83 -11.72
CA LYS A 368 5.37 -1.66 -11.53
C LYS A 368 4.71 -1.89 -12.87
N THR A 369 4.48 -3.15 -13.22
CA THR A 369 3.72 -3.55 -14.40
C THR A 369 2.24 -3.73 -14.07
N GLY A 370 1.38 -3.50 -15.05
CA GLY A 370 -0.03 -3.82 -15.03
C GLY A 370 -0.39 -4.60 -16.29
N THR A 371 -1.10 -5.73 -16.13
CA THR A 371 -1.51 -6.56 -17.27
C THR A 371 -2.85 -7.22 -16.99
N LEU A 372 -3.80 -7.04 -17.92
CA LEU A 372 -5.03 -7.81 -18.02
C LEU A 372 -5.20 -8.19 -19.50
N SER A 373 -4.75 -9.41 -19.85
CA SER A 373 -4.61 -9.84 -21.25
C SER A 373 -5.95 -10.07 -21.91
N HIS A 374 -6.90 -10.64 -21.19
CA HIS A 374 -8.21 -11.02 -21.73
C HIS A 374 -9.34 -10.45 -20.86
N PRO A 375 -10.42 -9.99 -21.47
CA PRO A 375 -10.63 -9.84 -22.92
C PRO A 375 -10.07 -8.52 -23.50
N PHE A 376 -9.40 -7.68 -22.71
CA PHE A 376 -9.29 -6.24 -22.96
C PHE A 376 -7.93 -5.74 -23.46
N GLY A 377 -6.89 -6.56 -23.49
CA GLY A 377 -5.58 -6.08 -23.94
C GLY A 377 -5.07 -4.85 -23.17
N ILE A 378 -5.12 -4.89 -21.83
CA ILE A 378 -4.67 -3.81 -20.97
C ILE A 378 -3.23 -4.06 -20.56
N SER A 379 -2.34 -3.08 -20.78
CA SER A 379 -0.95 -3.13 -20.32
C SER A 379 -0.51 -1.75 -19.83
N SER A 380 0.26 -1.73 -18.76
CA SER A 380 0.81 -0.49 -18.20
C SER A 380 2.16 -0.73 -17.55
N LEU A 381 2.98 0.31 -17.50
CA LEU A 381 4.25 0.33 -16.79
C LEU A 381 4.47 1.72 -16.19
N ALA A 382 4.79 1.80 -14.90
CA ALA A 382 5.12 3.06 -14.26
C ALA A 382 6.25 2.86 -13.24
N GLY A 383 7.14 3.85 -13.12
CA GLY A 383 8.28 3.70 -12.24
C GLY A 383 9.31 4.81 -12.37
N TYR A 384 10.57 4.43 -12.07
CA TYR A 384 11.72 5.33 -12.05
C TYR A 384 12.84 4.82 -12.95
N CYS A 385 13.59 5.74 -13.52
CA CYS A 385 14.89 5.47 -14.15
C CYS A 385 15.82 6.68 -13.99
N LYS A 386 17.07 6.51 -14.41
CA LYS A 386 17.98 7.64 -14.66
C LYS A 386 17.89 8.03 -16.12
N GLY A 387 17.80 9.34 -16.38
CA GLY A 387 18.02 9.92 -17.70
C GLY A 387 19.48 9.83 -18.14
N ALA A 388 19.75 10.12 -19.41
CA ALA A 388 21.12 10.15 -19.94
C ALA A 388 22.00 11.21 -19.26
N ASP A 389 21.39 12.26 -18.73
CA ASP A 389 22.00 13.35 -17.95
C ASP A 389 22.19 13.00 -16.46
N GLY A 390 21.77 11.81 -16.04
CA GLY A 390 21.85 11.35 -14.65
C GLY A 390 20.68 11.80 -13.76
N HIS A 391 19.75 12.61 -14.27
CA HIS A 391 18.55 13.01 -13.52
C HIS A 391 17.68 11.81 -13.19
N THR A 392 16.97 11.88 -12.08
CA THR A 392 15.96 10.87 -11.74
C THR A 392 14.65 11.22 -12.40
N LEU A 393 14.12 10.29 -13.20
CA LEU A 393 12.86 10.44 -13.90
C LEU A 393 11.79 9.56 -13.25
N ALA A 394 10.56 10.09 -13.14
CA ALA A 394 9.35 9.31 -12.95
C ALA A 394 8.61 9.20 -14.27
N PHE A 395 8.07 8.03 -14.58
CA PHE A 395 7.35 7.82 -15.83
C PHE A 395 6.15 6.88 -15.66
N ALA A 396 5.20 7.01 -16.54
CA ALA A 396 4.12 6.06 -16.75
C ALA A 396 3.77 5.95 -18.23
N ILE A 397 3.44 4.74 -18.66
CA ILE A 397 2.86 4.44 -19.97
C ILE A 397 1.71 3.47 -19.76
N MET A 398 0.60 3.73 -20.42
CA MET A 398 -0.63 2.96 -20.33
C MET A 398 -1.18 2.71 -21.73
N ASP A 399 -1.54 1.48 -21.98
CA ASP A 399 -2.05 0.99 -23.24
C ASP A 399 -3.31 0.15 -22.98
N ASN A 400 -4.43 0.49 -23.66
CA ASN A 400 -5.66 -0.29 -23.61
C ASN A 400 -6.12 -0.59 -25.04
N ASP A 401 -6.89 -1.67 -25.19
CA ASP A 401 -7.46 -2.13 -26.47
C ASP A 401 -6.39 -2.43 -27.54
N MET A 402 -5.20 -2.87 -27.09
CA MET A 402 -4.14 -3.36 -27.96
C MET A 402 -3.55 -4.67 -27.43
N SER A 403 -2.84 -5.40 -28.30
CA SER A 403 -2.10 -6.58 -27.87
C SER A 403 -1.11 -6.24 -26.75
N VAL A 404 -1.10 -7.05 -25.67
CA VAL A 404 -0.12 -6.90 -24.58
C VAL A 404 1.32 -6.97 -25.10
N LEU A 405 1.59 -7.74 -26.15
CA LEU A 405 2.92 -7.85 -26.74
C LEU A 405 3.31 -6.53 -27.43
N ASP A 406 2.41 -5.92 -28.19
CA ASP A 406 2.64 -4.63 -28.85
C ASP A 406 2.83 -3.52 -27.81
N ALA A 407 2.00 -3.50 -26.77
CA ALA A 407 2.16 -2.57 -25.66
C ALA A 407 3.54 -2.70 -24.98
N ARG A 408 4.04 -3.93 -24.75
CA ARG A 408 5.38 -4.15 -24.20
C ARG A 408 6.49 -3.68 -25.12
N VAL A 409 6.31 -3.75 -26.44
CA VAL A 409 7.25 -3.15 -27.42
C VAL A 409 7.29 -1.63 -27.25
N LEU A 410 6.14 -0.96 -27.08
CA LEU A 410 6.07 0.48 -26.82
C LEU A 410 6.73 0.84 -25.49
N GLN A 411 6.45 0.09 -24.44
CA GLN A 411 7.07 0.28 -23.12
C GLN A 411 8.59 0.16 -23.17
N LYS A 412 9.12 -0.82 -23.92
CA LYS A 412 10.57 -0.95 -24.16
C LYS A 412 11.11 0.26 -24.91
N LYS A 413 10.45 0.70 -26.01
CA LYS A 413 10.90 1.88 -26.79
C LYS A 413 10.93 3.15 -25.94
N LEU A 414 9.91 3.37 -25.08
CA LEU A 414 9.90 4.50 -24.14
C LEU A 414 11.08 4.42 -23.18
N CYS A 415 11.36 3.26 -22.58
CA CYS A 415 12.48 3.07 -21.66
C CYS A 415 13.83 3.34 -22.33
N LEU A 416 14.02 2.90 -23.57
CA LEU A 416 15.23 3.20 -24.35
C LEU A 416 15.36 4.71 -24.65
N ALA A 417 14.23 5.37 -24.99
CA ALA A 417 14.24 6.82 -25.22
C ALA A 417 14.60 7.63 -23.97
N MET A 418 14.08 7.20 -22.78
CA MET A 418 14.39 7.88 -21.51
C MET A 418 15.83 7.71 -21.08
N THR A 419 16.37 6.50 -21.16
CA THR A 419 17.73 6.19 -20.69
C THR A 419 18.83 6.61 -21.66
N GLY A 420 18.49 6.85 -22.93
CA GLY A 420 19.45 7.23 -23.97
C GLY A 420 20.38 6.11 -24.43
N VAL A 421 20.24 4.88 -23.93
CA VAL A 421 21.15 3.74 -24.24
C VAL A 421 20.99 3.17 -25.65
N ALA A 422 20.02 3.64 -26.44
CA ALA A 422 19.83 3.20 -27.84
C ALA A 422 20.91 3.73 -28.80
N LYS A 423 21.68 4.75 -28.40
CA LYS A 423 22.69 5.44 -29.24
C LYS A 423 24.11 4.96 -29.05
N LYS A 424 24.34 3.90 -28.25
CA LYS A 424 25.66 3.29 -28.11
C LYS A 424 25.82 2.05 -28.95
#